data_18241605a1c4a1253b048e7f5ec767e2
#
_entry.id   18241605a1c4a1253b048e7f5ec767e2
#
_cell.length_a   1.000
_cell.length_b   1.000
_cell.length_c   1.000
_cell.angle_alpha   90.00
_cell.angle_beta   90.00
_cell.angle_gamma   90.00
#
_symmetry.space_group_name_H-M   'P 1'
#
loop_
_entity.id
_entity.type
_entity.pdbx_description
1 polymer ?
#
loop_
_entity_poly.entity_id
_entity_poly.type
_entity_poly.pdbx_seq_one_letter_code
_entity_poly.pdbx_strand_id
1 'polypeptide(L)'
;LDIQWMRGVAIGKIQEGENTTVLGYIQSEILKELRQEYPQYVNEKENSVAATLANINQETKKKFIIIIDEWDCVFREDKENLALQSEYINFLRSLFKGGPADRFVKLAYITGILPIKKYGTQSALNNFRELTMTSPGGIAKYIGFTEAEVKVLCKEHDMPFTEMKKWYDGYYLNRVGHVYSPNSVMEAINNEEFQNYWSQTETYESLKVYIEMDFDGLKQRIVEMLGGARIKIEVGSFQNDMTTFHCADDVLTLLIHLGYLAYDSKTEKAFIPNEEVRSAFVLAIRNRGWDEVYKAIENSEKLLKATLAMNETAVAKMLQDVHMQNSSSLVYNNEVSLASIIQLAYYTAAKEYTIIRELPAGEGFADMVFIPKRTSKKPALVVELKWDKSAEGAISQIKDKKYVTALEEYKGNILLVGINYDRKTKEHQCKIEKYEM
;
A
#
# COMPACT_ATOMS: atom_id res chain seq x y z
N LEU A 1 -21.13 -16.45 8.51
CA LEU A 1 -21.64 -15.98 7.24
C LEU A 1 -20.47 -15.53 6.38
N ASP A 2 -20.30 -16.09 5.20
CA ASP A 2 -19.40 -15.61 4.14
C ASP A 2 -20.26 -14.88 3.11
N ILE A 3 -20.17 -13.56 3.11
CA ILE A 3 -21.06 -12.72 2.30
C ILE A 3 -20.68 -12.81 0.81
N GLN A 4 -19.41 -12.96 0.49
CA GLN A 4 -18.95 -13.07 -0.90
C GLN A 4 -19.49 -14.35 -1.55
N TRP A 5 -19.34 -15.48 -0.87
CA TRP A 5 -19.88 -16.76 -1.35
C TRP A 5 -21.41 -16.72 -1.48
N MET A 6 -22.11 -16.26 -0.46
CA MET A 6 -23.60 -16.20 -0.47
C MET A 6 -24.12 -15.26 -1.56
N ARG A 7 -23.45 -14.13 -1.79
CA ARG A 7 -23.76 -13.22 -2.90
C ARG A 7 -23.56 -13.91 -4.26
N GLY A 8 -22.44 -14.60 -4.44
CA GLY A 8 -22.16 -15.33 -5.68
C GLY A 8 -23.25 -16.35 -6.01
N VAL A 9 -23.67 -17.15 -5.03
CA VAL A 9 -24.75 -18.13 -5.20
C VAL A 9 -26.08 -17.43 -5.50
N ALA A 10 -26.41 -16.34 -4.80
CA ALA A 10 -27.64 -15.58 -5.02
C ALA A 10 -27.72 -15.03 -6.45
N ILE A 11 -26.63 -14.49 -6.98
CA ILE A 11 -26.57 -13.99 -8.37
C ILE A 11 -26.81 -15.11 -9.37
N GLY A 12 -26.18 -16.29 -9.17
CA GLY A 12 -26.43 -17.46 -10.03
C GLY A 12 -27.90 -17.82 -10.08
N LYS A 13 -28.58 -17.91 -8.93
CA LYS A 13 -30.02 -18.21 -8.83
C LYS A 13 -30.90 -17.15 -9.51
N ILE A 14 -30.58 -15.87 -9.34
CA ILE A 14 -31.29 -14.78 -10.02
C ILE A 14 -31.14 -14.89 -11.54
N GLN A 15 -29.96 -15.24 -12.04
CA GLN A 15 -29.70 -15.46 -13.47
C GLN A 15 -30.49 -16.71 -14.02
N GLU A 16 -30.70 -17.72 -13.20
CA GLU A 16 -31.52 -18.91 -13.50
C GLU A 16 -33.02 -18.61 -13.45
N GLY A 17 -33.42 -17.40 -13.07
CA GLY A 17 -34.81 -16.96 -13.05
C GLY A 17 -35.54 -17.21 -11.73
N GLU A 18 -34.82 -17.53 -10.64
CA GLU A 18 -35.44 -17.61 -9.31
C GLU A 18 -35.89 -16.20 -8.86
N ASN A 19 -37.08 -16.12 -8.30
CA ASN A 19 -37.63 -14.86 -7.76
C ASN A 19 -37.08 -14.57 -6.37
N THR A 20 -35.81 -14.18 -6.32
CA THR A 20 -35.10 -13.79 -5.08
C THR A 20 -34.25 -12.54 -5.30
N THR A 21 -33.77 -11.94 -4.20
CA THR A 21 -32.75 -10.89 -4.21
C THR A 21 -31.50 -11.39 -3.49
N VAL A 22 -30.35 -10.71 -3.65
CA VAL A 22 -29.13 -11.07 -2.92
C VAL A 22 -29.39 -11.15 -1.42
N LEU A 23 -29.99 -10.10 -0.85
CA LEU A 23 -30.28 -10.08 0.58
C LEU A 23 -31.37 -11.09 0.97
N GLY A 24 -32.39 -11.26 0.14
CA GLY A 24 -33.45 -12.27 0.34
C GLY A 24 -32.88 -13.69 0.42
N TYR A 25 -31.96 -14.02 -0.46
CA TYR A 25 -31.24 -15.30 -0.42
C TYR A 25 -30.43 -15.47 0.87
N ILE A 26 -29.60 -14.48 1.24
CA ILE A 26 -28.81 -14.52 2.47
C ILE A 26 -29.71 -14.77 3.69
N GLN A 27 -30.82 -14.03 3.81
CA GLN A 27 -31.74 -14.20 4.93
C GLN A 27 -32.43 -15.57 4.91
N SER A 28 -32.83 -16.06 3.72
CA SER A 28 -33.51 -17.35 3.60
C SER A 28 -32.61 -18.51 4.01
N GLU A 29 -31.33 -18.51 3.66
CA GLU A 29 -30.42 -19.58 4.07
C GLU A 29 -30.15 -19.56 5.58
N ILE A 30 -29.97 -18.38 6.17
CA ILE A 30 -29.84 -18.25 7.64
C ILE A 30 -31.11 -18.80 8.34
N LEU A 31 -32.28 -18.40 7.89
CA LEU A 31 -33.55 -18.86 8.45
C LEU A 31 -33.77 -20.36 8.29
N LYS A 32 -33.35 -20.93 7.17
CA LYS A 32 -33.40 -22.36 6.90
C LYS A 32 -32.55 -23.14 7.91
N GLU A 33 -31.30 -22.71 8.15
CA GLU A 33 -30.44 -23.34 9.18
C GLU A 33 -31.02 -23.18 10.59
N LEU A 34 -31.55 -22.00 10.93
CA LEU A 34 -32.17 -21.76 12.22
C LEU A 34 -33.42 -22.63 12.42
N ARG A 35 -34.22 -22.87 11.37
CA ARG A 35 -35.38 -23.77 11.44
C ARG A 35 -34.98 -25.23 11.64
N GLN A 36 -33.89 -25.68 11.05
CA GLN A 36 -33.37 -27.02 11.24
C GLN A 36 -32.86 -27.25 12.67
N GLU A 37 -32.12 -26.28 13.22
CA GLU A 37 -31.52 -26.39 14.55
C GLU A 37 -32.51 -26.09 15.69
N TYR A 38 -33.50 -25.21 15.44
CA TYR A 38 -34.48 -24.75 16.43
C TYR A 38 -35.95 -24.88 15.95
N PRO A 39 -36.41 -26.04 15.48
CA PRO A 39 -37.72 -26.18 14.83
C PRO A 39 -38.91 -25.76 15.71
N GLN A 40 -38.78 -25.87 17.02
CA GLN A 40 -39.85 -25.53 17.97
C GLN A 40 -40.00 -24.01 18.23
N TYR A 41 -38.97 -23.23 17.90
CA TYR A 41 -38.90 -21.81 18.28
C TYR A 41 -38.91 -20.88 17.06
N VAL A 42 -38.92 -21.41 15.83
CA VAL A 42 -38.89 -20.64 14.60
C VAL A 42 -40.22 -20.74 13.89
N ASN A 43 -40.93 -19.62 13.74
CA ASN A 43 -42.15 -19.54 12.97
C ASN A 43 -41.85 -19.65 11.47
N GLU A 44 -42.59 -20.55 10.76
CA GLU A 44 -42.44 -20.74 9.29
C GLU A 44 -42.70 -19.44 8.49
N LYS A 45 -43.57 -18.58 8.99
CA LYS A 45 -43.92 -17.29 8.36
C LYS A 45 -42.99 -16.15 8.70
N GLU A 46 -42.07 -16.35 9.63
CA GLU A 46 -41.12 -15.31 10.04
C GLU A 46 -39.98 -15.21 9.00
N ASN A 47 -39.84 -14.02 8.44
CA ASN A 47 -38.79 -13.74 7.42
C ASN A 47 -37.67 -12.85 7.99
N SER A 48 -37.76 -12.44 9.26
CA SER A 48 -36.74 -11.62 9.88
C SER A 48 -35.75 -12.48 10.70
N VAL A 49 -34.49 -12.49 10.30
CA VAL A 49 -33.42 -13.17 11.04
C VAL A 49 -33.31 -12.62 12.46
N ALA A 50 -33.36 -11.31 12.64
CA ALA A 50 -33.24 -10.67 13.96
C ALA A 50 -34.41 -11.05 14.88
N ALA A 51 -35.65 -11.09 14.36
CA ALA A 51 -36.83 -11.53 15.13
C ALA A 51 -36.72 -13.00 15.53
N THR A 52 -36.29 -13.86 14.61
CA THR A 52 -36.05 -15.28 14.87
C THR A 52 -35.02 -15.50 15.97
N LEU A 53 -33.87 -14.83 15.89
CA LEU A 53 -32.82 -14.92 16.93
C LEU A 53 -33.34 -14.41 18.31
N ALA A 54 -34.15 -13.35 18.32
CA ALA A 54 -34.75 -12.83 19.54
C ALA A 54 -35.73 -13.83 20.15
N ASN A 55 -36.58 -14.48 19.34
CA ASN A 55 -37.54 -15.51 19.82
C ASN A 55 -36.78 -16.73 20.38
N ILE A 56 -35.78 -17.24 19.66
CA ILE A 56 -34.97 -18.37 20.19
C ILE A 56 -34.31 -17.97 21.53
N ASN A 57 -33.76 -16.76 21.64
CA ASN A 57 -33.17 -16.29 22.89
C ASN A 57 -34.19 -16.15 24.00
N GLN A 58 -35.39 -15.64 23.71
CA GLN A 58 -36.46 -15.48 24.71
C GLN A 58 -36.82 -16.84 25.35
N GLU A 59 -36.93 -17.88 24.55
CA GLU A 59 -37.35 -19.21 24.99
C GLU A 59 -36.19 -20.02 25.59
N THR A 60 -35.02 -19.98 24.94
CA THR A 60 -33.90 -20.85 25.32
C THR A 60 -32.87 -20.18 26.22
N LYS A 61 -32.90 -18.85 26.37
CA LYS A 61 -31.87 -18.01 26.99
C LYS A 61 -30.49 -18.12 26.36
N LYS A 62 -30.37 -18.81 25.23
CA LYS A 62 -29.11 -18.91 24.46
C LYS A 62 -28.77 -17.58 23.78
N LYS A 63 -27.50 -17.26 23.76
CA LYS A 63 -26.95 -16.11 22.99
C LYS A 63 -26.12 -16.62 21.84
N PHE A 64 -26.06 -15.84 20.78
CA PHE A 64 -25.37 -16.16 19.55
C PHE A 64 -24.04 -15.45 19.44
N ILE A 65 -23.05 -16.15 18.89
CA ILE A 65 -21.82 -15.57 18.35
C ILE A 65 -22.03 -15.44 16.84
N ILE A 66 -21.97 -14.22 16.34
CA ILE A 66 -22.21 -13.92 14.92
C ILE A 66 -20.86 -13.56 14.28
N ILE A 67 -20.45 -14.36 13.32
CA ILE A 67 -19.22 -14.15 12.54
C ILE A 67 -19.64 -13.85 11.10
N ILE A 68 -19.19 -12.70 10.59
CA ILE A 68 -19.44 -12.28 9.21
C ILE A 68 -18.08 -12.04 8.54
N ASP A 69 -17.82 -12.80 7.48
CA ASP A 69 -16.63 -12.62 6.65
C ASP A 69 -16.99 -11.89 5.36
N GLU A 70 -16.06 -11.10 4.83
CA GLU A 70 -16.23 -10.28 3.63
C GLU A 70 -17.49 -9.38 3.68
N TRP A 71 -17.73 -8.77 4.86
CA TRP A 71 -18.93 -7.95 5.10
C TRP A 71 -19.12 -6.85 4.05
N ASP A 72 -18.04 -6.32 3.52
CA ASP A 72 -17.99 -5.20 2.57
C ASP A 72 -18.14 -5.63 1.10
N CYS A 73 -18.28 -6.91 0.83
CA CYS A 73 -18.42 -7.47 -0.53
C CYS A 73 -19.53 -6.75 -1.34
N VAL A 74 -20.69 -6.48 -0.72
CA VAL A 74 -21.80 -5.75 -1.37
C VAL A 74 -21.38 -4.34 -1.82
N PHE A 75 -20.49 -3.68 -1.07
CA PHE A 75 -20.01 -2.35 -1.43
C PHE A 75 -18.91 -2.39 -2.51
N ARG A 76 -18.11 -3.44 -2.52
CA ARG A 76 -17.02 -3.60 -3.49
C ARG A 76 -17.53 -4.07 -4.84
N GLU A 77 -18.49 -4.99 -4.86
CA GLU A 77 -18.98 -5.65 -6.07
C GLU A 77 -20.21 -4.95 -6.69
N ASP A 78 -21.10 -4.43 -5.85
CA ASP A 78 -22.34 -3.77 -6.29
C ASP A 78 -22.26 -2.24 -6.09
N LYS A 79 -21.17 -1.61 -6.56
CA LYS A 79 -20.84 -0.20 -6.31
C LYS A 79 -21.96 0.77 -6.68
N GLU A 80 -22.69 0.49 -7.75
CA GLU A 80 -23.76 1.35 -8.26
C GLU A 80 -25.15 1.00 -7.68
N ASN A 81 -25.29 -0.14 -7.03
CA ASN A 81 -26.59 -0.60 -6.48
C ASN A 81 -26.81 -0.05 -5.05
N LEU A 82 -27.07 1.24 -4.96
CA LEU A 82 -27.29 1.94 -3.68
C LEU A 82 -28.51 1.38 -2.91
N ALA A 83 -29.49 0.83 -3.59
CA ALA A 83 -30.67 0.21 -2.97
C ALA A 83 -30.25 -1.05 -2.18
N LEU A 84 -29.53 -1.98 -2.81
CA LEU A 84 -29.00 -3.17 -2.16
C LEU A 84 -28.08 -2.81 -1.00
N GLN A 85 -27.18 -1.84 -1.19
CA GLN A 85 -26.29 -1.38 -0.12
C GLN A 85 -27.08 -0.86 1.10
N SER A 86 -28.12 -0.07 0.86
CA SER A 86 -28.99 0.45 1.93
C SER A 86 -29.75 -0.64 2.66
N GLU A 87 -30.32 -1.59 1.92
CA GLU A 87 -31.02 -2.76 2.49
C GLU A 87 -30.09 -3.62 3.33
N TYR A 88 -28.87 -3.87 2.83
CA TYR A 88 -27.85 -4.64 3.53
C TYR A 88 -27.40 -3.97 4.84
N ILE A 89 -27.18 -2.65 4.84
CA ILE A 89 -26.89 -1.90 6.07
C ILE A 89 -28.05 -1.99 7.07
N ASN A 90 -29.28 -1.91 6.61
CA ASN A 90 -30.46 -2.05 7.47
C ASN A 90 -30.57 -3.46 8.06
N PHE A 91 -30.22 -4.48 7.29
CA PHE A 91 -30.11 -5.85 7.78
C PHE A 91 -29.07 -5.96 8.91
N LEU A 92 -27.84 -5.45 8.70
CA LEU A 92 -26.81 -5.44 9.74
C LEU A 92 -27.24 -4.64 10.98
N ARG A 93 -27.91 -3.52 10.78
CA ARG A 93 -28.49 -2.75 11.92
C ARG A 93 -29.52 -3.55 12.71
N SER A 94 -30.36 -4.32 12.04
CA SER A 94 -31.35 -5.17 12.71
C SER A 94 -30.69 -6.26 13.57
N LEU A 95 -29.55 -6.77 13.16
CA LEU A 95 -28.78 -7.78 13.89
C LEU A 95 -28.02 -7.21 15.09
N PHE A 96 -27.53 -5.98 14.98
CA PHE A 96 -26.53 -5.47 15.93
C PHE A 96 -26.94 -4.20 16.68
N LYS A 97 -28.01 -3.50 16.29
CA LYS A 97 -28.46 -2.28 16.96
C LYS A 97 -29.80 -2.45 17.66
N GLY A 98 -29.89 -1.87 18.84
CA GLY A 98 -31.13 -1.80 19.63
C GLY A 98 -31.25 -2.86 20.72
N GLY A 99 -32.19 -2.63 21.62
CA GLY A 99 -32.38 -3.47 22.80
C GLY A 99 -32.63 -4.97 22.58
N PRO A 100 -33.28 -5.42 21.47
CA PRO A 100 -33.36 -6.84 21.14
C PRO A 100 -32.01 -7.45 20.86
N ALA A 101 -31.12 -6.76 20.08
CA ALA A 101 -29.80 -7.26 19.72
C ALA A 101 -28.93 -7.54 20.97
N ASP A 102 -28.97 -6.68 21.99
CA ASP A 102 -28.21 -6.84 23.22
C ASP A 102 -28.59 -8.12 23.99
N ARG A 103 -29.80 -8.64 23.75
CA ARG A 103 -30.30 -9.85 24.41
C ARG A 103 -29.75 -11.11 23.76
N PHE A 104 -29.79 -11.20 22.42
CA PHE A 104 -29.42 -12.42 21.73
C PHE A 104 -27.97 -12.44 21.23
N VAL A 105 -27.30 -11.29 21.04
CA VAL A 105 -25.89 -11.27 20.65
C VAL A 105 -24.98 -11.43 21.87
N LYS A 106 -24.10 -12.40 21.87
CA LYS A 106 -23.03 -12.56 22.85
C LYS A 106 -21.72 -11.91 22.37
N LEU A 107 -21.39 -12.10 21.09
CA LEU A 107 -20.23 -11.56 20.41
C LEU A 107 -20.58 -11.41 18.93
N ALA A 108 -20.10 -10.34 18.33
CA ALA A 108 -20.09 -10.20 16.88
C ALA A 108 -18.65 -9.94 16.41
N TYR A 109 -18.23 -10.66 15.39
CA TYR A 109 -16.93 -10.50 14.73
C TYR A 109 -17.16 -10.34 13.23
N ILE A 110 -16.71 -9.22 12.69
CA ILE A 110 -16.93 -8.87 11.29
C ILE A 110 -15.56 -8.63 10.65
N THR A 111 -15.29 -9.28 9.54
CA THR A 111 -14.08 -9.10 8.74
C THR A 111 -14.41 -8.56 7.36
N GLY A 112 -13.48 -7.83 6.77
CA GLY A 112 -13.55 -7.28 5.43
C GLY A 112 -12.35 -6.40 5.13
N ILE A 113 -12.23 -5.95 3.91
CA ILE A 113 -11.14 -5.11 3.44
C ILE A 113 -11.37 -3.65 3.85
N LEU A 114 -12.62 -3.18 3.68
CA LEU A 114 -12.97 -1.79 3.96
C LEU A 114 -13.42 -1.59 5.40
N PRO A 115 -13.04 -0.46 6.01
CA PRO A 115 -13.62 -0.03 7.28
C PRO A 115 -15.13 0.16 7.17
N ILE A 116 -15.85 0.09 8.30
CA ILE A 116 -17.30 0.26 8.31
C ILE A 116 -17.67 1.67 7.87
N LYS A 117 -18.46 1.76 6.80
CA LYS A 117 -18.86 3.02 6.17
C LYS A 117 -19.59 3.95 7.13
N LYS A 118 -19.19 5.21 7.16
CA LYS A 118 -19.96 6.30 7.75
C LYS A 118 -21.05 6.73 6.77
N TYR A 119 -22.30 6.40 7.06
CA TYR A 119 -23.45 6.93 6.32
C TYR A 119 -23.83 8.30 6.88
N GLY A 120 -23.58 9.36 6.11
CA GLY A 120 -23.76 10.73 6.57
C GLY A 120 -22.81 11.05 7.75
N THR A 121 -23.33 11.74 8.77
CA THR A 121 -22.58 12.12 9.99
C THR A 121 -22.50 11.00 11.04
N GLN A 122 -23.16 9.86 10.83
CA GLN A 122 -23.21 8.77 11.81
C GLN A 122 -22.69 7.47 11.21
N SER A 123 -21.83 6.76 11.94
CA SER A 123 -21.44 5.39 11.61
C SER A 123 -22.68 4.48 11.54
N ALA A 124 -22.77 3.69 10.49
CA ALA A 124 -23.88 2.73 10.32
C ALA A 124 -23.94 1.74 11.48
N LEU A 125 -22.78 1.31 12.00
CA LEU A 125 -22.61 0.34 13.07
C LEU A 125 -21.62 0.90 14.12
N ASN A 126 -22.05 1.87 14.92
CA ASN A 126 -21.20 2.56 15.90
C ASN A 126 -20.96 1.78 17.20
N ASN A 127 -21.51 0.59 17.34
CA ASN A 127 -21.34 -0.29 18.50
C ASN A 127 -20.20 -1.30 18.34
N PHE A 128 -19.51 -1.29 17.19
CA PHE A 128 -18.32 -2.09 16.97
C PHE A 128 -17.04 -1.33 17.32
N ARG A 129 -16.07 -2.06 17.87
CA ARG A 129 -14.69 -1.60 17.92
C ARG A 129 -14.04 -1.94 16.61
N GLU A 130 -13.75 -0.93 15.84
CA GLU A 130 -13.11 -1.08 14.54
C GLU A 130 -11.59 -1.19 14.69
N LEU A 131 -11.00 -2.15 13.97
CA LEU A 131 -9.57 -2.40 13.91
C LEU A 131 -9.18 -2.40 12.43
N THR A 132 -8.28 -1.50 12.05
CA THR A 132 -7.93 -1.24 10.65
C THR A 132 -6.41 -1.27 10.45
N MET A 133 -5.96 -1.20 9.20
CA MET A 133 -4.52 -1.10 8.89
C MET A 133 -3.87 0.14 9.52
N THR A 134 -4.62 1.22 9.69
CA THR A 134 -4.14 2.44 10.36
C THR A 134 -4.24 2.37 11.89
N SER A 135 -5.11 1.51 12.43
CA SER A 135 -5.35 1.33 13.87
C SER A 135 -5.64 -0.13 14.23
N PRO A 136 -4.67 -1.05 14.13
CA PRO A 136 -4.89 -2.50 14.27
C PRO A 136 -5.13 -2.97 15.71
N GLY A 137 -4.83 -2.15 16.71
CA GLY A 137 -5.11 -2.47 18.11
C GLY A 137 -4.45 -3.75 18.62
N GLY A 138 -5.19 -4.51 19.44
CA GLY A 138 -4.67 -5.73 20.09
C GLY A 138 -4.59 -6.98 19.21
N ILE A 139 -5.25 -6.97 18.03
CA ILE A 139 -5.24 -8.11 17.10
C ILE A 139 -4.08 -8.06 16.09
N ALA A 140 -3.28 -6.99 16.10
CA ALA A 140 -2.18 -6.79 15.15
C ALA A 140 -1.28 -8.01 14.95
N LYS A 141 -1.02 -8.79 16.00
CA LYS A 141 -0.16 -9.99 15.94
C LYS A 141 -0.81 -11.21 15.25
N TYR A 142 -2.07 -11.14 14.88
CA TYR A 142 -2.82 -12.24 14.26
C TYR A 142 -3.21 -11.97 12.79
N ILE A 143 -2.90 -10.79 12.26
CA ILE A 143 -3.31 -10.40 10.91
C ILE A 143 -2.23 -10.61 9.85
N GLY A 144 -1.10 -11.24 10.21
CA GLY A 144 -0.02 -11.58 9.31
C GLY A 144 1.07 -12.32 10.06
N PHE A 145 2.11 -12.76 9.38
CA PHE A 145 3.27 -13.36 10.03
C PHE A 145 4.16 -12.29 10.67
N THR A 146 4.55 -12.49 11.89
CA THR A 146 5.55 -11.65 12.56
C THR A 146 6.96 -11.92 12.03
N GLU A 147 7.88 -10.98 12.19
CA GLU A 147 9.28 -11.17 11.79
C GLU A 147 9.92 -12.42 12.45
N ALA A 148 9.51 -12.74 13.68
CA ALA A 148 10.02 -13.93 14.38
C ALA A 148 9.56 -15.25 13.70
N GLU A 149 8.29 -15.32 13.32
CA GLU A 149 7.73 -16.48 12.60
C GLU A 149 8.37 -16.63 11.22
N VAL A 150 8.52 -15.52 10.47
CA VAL A 150 9.16 -15.55 9.15
C VAL A 150 10.62 -15.99 9.24
N LYS A 151 11.36 -15.60 10.28
CA LYS A 151 12.74 -16.08 10.49
C LYS A 151 12.80 -17.59 10.72
N VAL A 152 11.82 -18.15 11.45
CA VAL A 152 11.72 -19.60 11.67
C VAL A 152 11.44 -20.31 10.35
N LEU A 153 10.41 -19.85 9.61
CA LEU A 153 10.07 -20.39 8.29
C LEU A 153 11.25 -20.37 7.31
N CYS A 154 11.94 -19.24 7.22
CA CYS A 154 13.13 -19.11 6.38
C CYS A 154 14.22 -20.12 6.74
N LYS A 155 14.44 -20.37 8.04
CA LYS A 155 15.42 -21.34 8.51
C LYS A 155 15.00 -22.77 8.21
N GLU A 156 13.73 -23.11 8.39
CA GLU A 156 13.18 -24.46 8.15
C GLU A 156 13.21 -24.83 6.66
N HIS A 157 13.06 -23.84 5.78
CA HIS A 157 13.00 -24.05 4.33
C HIS A 157 14.24 -23.57 3.57
N ASP A 158 15.34 -23.28 4.26
CA ASP A 158 16.63 -22.82 3.71
C ASP A 158 16.51 -21.58 2.80
N MET A 159 15.57 -20.67 3.14
CA MET A 159 15.35 -19.44 2.39
C MET A 159 16.12 -18.25 3.00
N PRO A 160 16.75 -17.37 2.20
CA PRO A 160 17.50 -16.22 2.71
C PRO A 160 16.57 -15.16 3.30
N PHE A 161 16.60 -14.99 4.62
CA PHE A 161 15.76 -14.03 5.34
C PHE A 161 15.93 -12.57 4.84
N THR A 162 17.13 -12.19 4.41
CA THR A 162 17.39 -10.85 3.85
C THR A 162 16.59 -10.54 2.59
N GLU A 163 16.45 -11.52 1.69
CA GLU A 163 15.62 -11.36 0.50
C GLU A 163 14.12 -11.45 0.86
N MET A 164 13.74 -12.35 1.76
CA MET A 164 12.37 -12.43 2.29
C MET A 164 11.93 -11.10 2.89
N LYS A 165 12.79 -10.47 3.67
CA LYS A 165 12.56 -9.14 4.25
C LYS A 165 12.43 -8.05 3.18
N LYS A 166 13.29 -8.04 2.17
CA LYS A 166 13.25 -7.07 1.08
C LYS A 166 11.97 -7.16 0.26
N TRP A 167 11.51 -8.38 0.00
CA TRP A 167 10.37 -8.63 -0.87
C TRP A 167 9.02 -8.45 -0.17
N TYR A 168 8.88 -8.83 1.11
CA TYR A 168 7.57 -8.99 1.73
C TYR A 168 7.39 -8.27 3.07
N ASP A 169 8.43 -7.60 3.61
CA ASP A 169 8.32 -6.74 4.80
C ASP A 169 7.74 -5.37 4.44
N GLY A 170 7.61 -4.51 5.44
CA GLY A 170 7.32 -3.08 5.30
C GLY A 170 6.06 -2.63 6.02
N TYR A 171 5.24 -3.55 6.53
CA TYR A 171 4.12 -3.20 7.39
C TYR A 171 4.58 -3.20 8.85
N TYR A 172 4.70 -2.01 9.43
CA TYR A 172 5.10 -1.87 10.83
C TYR A 172 3.89 -1.55 11.68
N LEU A 173 3.46 -2.50 12.50
CA LEU A 173 2.34 -2.35 13.40
C LEU A 173 2.82 -2.07 14.83
N ASN A 174 2.31 -1.01 15.44
CA ASN A 174 2.64 -0.67 16.82
C ASN A 174 2.40 -1.87 17.76
N ARG A 175 3.35 -2.14 18.66
CA ARG A 175 3.38 -3.25 19.63
C ARG A 175 3.71 -4.63 19.08
N VAL A 176 3.74 -4.85 17.77
CA VAL A 176 4.08 -6.13 17.14
C VAL A 176 5.40 -6.03 16.39
N GLY A 177 5.67 -4.89 15.77
CA GLY A 177 6.82 -4.69 14.90
C GLY A 177 6.47 -4.99 13.43
N HIS A 178 7.39 -5.65 12.75
CA HIS A 178 7.26 -5.99 11.34
C HIS A 178 6.26 -7.14 11.14
N VAL A 179 5.37 -6.98 10.18
CA VAL A 179 4.35 -7.96 9.79
C VAL A 179 4.43 -8.18 8.29
N TYR A 180 4.30 -9.43 7.88
CA TYR A 180 4.45 -9.91 6.50
C TYR A 180 3.13 -10.51 6.01
N SER A 181 2.88 -10.43 4.70
CA SER A 181 1.76 -11.13 4.07
C SER A 181 1.97 -12.65 4.15
N PRO A 182 1.09 -13.42 4.80
CA PRO A 182 1.23 -14.88 4.86
C PRO A 182 1.24 -15.53 3.48
N ASN A 183 0.37 -15.07 2.58
CA ASN A 183 0.29 -15.60 1.22
C ASN A 183 1.62 -15.44 0.49
N SER A 184 2.17 -14.24 0.43
CA SER A 184 3.42 -13.96 -0.28
C SER A 184 4.62 -14.72 0.30
N VAL A 185 4.69 -14.85 1.63
CA VAL A 185 5.74 -15.62 2.31
C VAL A 185 5.65 -17.11 1.97
N MET A 186 4.43 -17.67 2.05
CA MET A 186 4.23 -19.10 1.76
C MET A 186 4.43 -19.43 0.29
N GLU A 187 3.97 -18.57 -0.63
CA GLU A 187 4.20 -18.77 -2.06
C GLU A 187 5.69 -18.70 -2.41
N ALA A 188 6.44 -17.78 -1.79
CA ALA A 188 7.88 -17.70 -1.99
C ALA A 188 8.61 -18.96 -1.49
N ILE A 189 8.16 -19.54 -0.37
CA ILE A 189 8.70 -20.78 0.17
C ILE A 189 8.34 -21.97 -0.73
N ASN A 190 7.07 -22.07 -1.14
CA ASN A 190 6.59 -23.19 -1.96
C ASN A 190 7.25 -23.24 -3.34
N ASN A 191 7.54 -22.07 -3.92
CA ASN A 191 8.16 -21.96 -5.24
C ASN A 191 9.69 -21.81 -5.18
N GLU A 192 10.27 -21.68 -3.98
CA GLU A 192 11.70 -21.38 -3.78
C GLU A 192 12.19 -20.13 -4.55
N GLU A 193 11.29 -19.17 -4.78
CA GLU A 193 11.54 -17.99 -5.60
C GLU A 193 10.93 -16.71 -4.99
N PHE A 194 11.67 -15.60 -5.11
CA PHE A 194 11.21 -14.27 -4.71
C PHE A 194 10.67 -13.51 -5.91
N GLN A 195 9.36 -13.33 -5.97
CA GLN A 195 8.67 -12.60 -7.03
C GLN A 195 7.41 -11.92 -6.52
N ASN A 196 6.66 -11.29 -7.42
CA ASN A 196 5.38 -10.66 -7.09
C ASN A 196 4.25 -11.69 -7.15
N TYR A 197 3.76 -12.10 -5.99
CA TYR A 197 2.58 -12.94 -5.83
C TYR A 197 1.30 -12.12 -5.63
N TRP A 198 1.42 -10.87 -5.19
CA TRP A 198 0.30 -9.97 -4.94
C TRP A 198 -0.49 -9.64 -6.20
N SER A 199 0.18 -9.46 -7.35
CA SER A 199 -0.46 -9.15 -8.63
C SER A 199 -1.35 -10.27 -9.19
N GLN A 200 -1.32 -11.45 -8.59
CA GLN A 200 -2.18 -12.58 -8.94
C GLN A 200 -3.52 -12.56 -8.18
N THR A 201 -3.75 -11.57 -7.33
CA THR A 201 -4.97 -11.42 -6.54
C THR A 201 -5.98 -10.48 -7.22
N GLU A 202 -7.26 -10.65 -6.93
CA GLU A 202 -8.34 -9.76 -7.42
C GLU A 202 -8.11 -8.28 -7.06
N THR A 203 -7.42 -8.04 -5.96
CA THR A 203 -7.10 -6.69 -5.47
C THR A 203 -6.25 -5.90 -6.48
N TYR A 204 -5.45 -6.56 -7.31
CA TYR A 204 -4.58 -5.89 -8.29
C TYR A 204 -5.35 -5.08 -9.34
N GLU A 205 -6.50 -5.55 -9.81
CA GLU A 205 -7.33 -4.80 -10.77
C GLU A 205 -7.85 -3.49 -10.16
N SER A 206 -8.11 -3.49 -8.85
CA SER A 206 -8.51 -2.30 -8.11
C SER A 206 -7.41 -1.23 -8.10
N LEU A 207 -6.14 -1.62 -7.95
CA LEU A 207 -5.00 -0.69 -7.97
C LEU A 207 -4.96 0.14 -9.27
N LYS A 208 -5.19 -0.51 -10.41
CA LYS A 208 -5.18 0.16 -11.72
C LYS A 208 -6.22 1.28 -11.78
N VAL A 209 -7.44 1.01 -11.32
CA VAL A 209 -8.53 1.99 -11.31
C VAL A 209 -8.16 3.21 -10.47
N TYR A 210 -7.60 3.02 -9.29
CA TYR A 210 -7.26 4.13 -8.39
C TYR A 210 -6.05 4.93 -8.85
N ILE A 211 -5.06 4.29 -9.47
CA ILE A 211 -3.89 4.98 -10.05
C ILE A 211 -4.31 5.89 -11.23
N GLU A 212 -5.35 5.52 -11.98
CA GLU A 212 -5.86 6.33 -13.08
C GLU A 212 -6.55 7.62 -12.65
N MET A 213 -6.99 7.70 -11.40
CA MET A 213 -7.58 8.89 -10.82
C MET A 213 -6.50 9.96 -10.59
N ASP A 214 -6.13 10.70 -11.66
CA ASP A 214 -5.14 11.76 -11.56
C ASP A 214 -5.78 13.08 -11.13
N PHE A 215 -6.00 13.26 -9.85
CA PHE A 215 -6.48 14.52 -9.28
C PHE A 215 -5.71 14.86 -7.99
N ASP A 216 -5.69 16.12 -7.62
CA ASP A 216 -5.09 16.65 -6.39
C ASP A 216 -3.64 16.21 -6.18
N GLY A 217 -2.87 16.07 -7.28
CA GLY A 217 -1.48 15.67 -7.24
C GLY A 217 -1.22 14.21 -6.87
N LEU A 218 -2.21 13.32 -6.95
CA LEU A 218 -2.09 11.90 -6.64
C LEU A 218 -0.96 11.23 -7.44
N LYS A 219 -0.88 11.50 -8.74
CA LYS A 219 0.17 10.94 -9.62
C LYS A 219 1.57 11.31 -9.15
N GLN A 220 1.80 12.58 -8.80
CA GLN A 220 3.08 13.03 -8.26
C GLN A 220 3.44 12.30 -6.99
N ARG A 221 2.51 12.15 -6.05
CA ARG A 221 2.72 11.45 -4.77
C ARG A 221 3.08 9.98 -4.97
N ILE A 222 2.44 9.29 -5.94
CA ILE A 222 2.78 7.90 -6.28
C ILE A 222 4.19 7.82 -6.87
N VAL A 223 4.57 8.73 -7.76
CA VAL A 223 5.94 8.79 -8.32
C VAL A 223 6.98 9.00 -7.22
N GLU A 224 6.72 9.90 -6.29
CA GLU A 224 7.61 10.15 -5.14
C GLU A 224 7.76 8.88 -4.29
N MET A 225 6.67 8.15 -4.02
CA MET A 225 6.71 6.89 -3.27
C MET A 225 7.39 5.75 -4.05
N LEU A 226 7.24 5.69 -5.37
CA LEU A 226 8.01 4.78 -6.22
C LEU A 226 9.51 5.09 -6.13
N GLY A 227 9.86 6.35 -6.03
CA GLY A 227 11.22 6.81 -5.74
C GLY A 227 11.69 6.52 -4.28
N GLY A 228 10.85 5.93 -3.42
CA GLY A 228 11.19 5.59 -2.03
C GLY A 228 10.88 6.70 -1.01
N ALA A 229 10.21 7.78 -1.41
CA ALA A 229 9.78 8.81 -0.48
C ALA A 229 8.68 8.30 0.47
N ARG A 230 8.63 8.90 1.66
CA ARG A 230 7.52 8.73 2.61
C ARG A 230 6.73 10.04 2.66
N ILE A 231 5.45 9.99 2.32
CA ILE A 231 4.61 11.17 2.10
C ILE A 231 3.65 11.34 3.25
N LYS A 232 3.57 12.57 3.78
CA LYS A 232 2.58 12.90 4.82
C LYS A 232 1.18 12.87 4.23
N ILE A 233 0.24 12.20 4.90
CA ILE A 233 -1.17 12.09 4.51
C ILE A 233 -2.10 12.26 5.70
N GLU A 234 -3.32 12.73 5.42
CA GLU A 234 -4.40 12.84 6.39
C GLU A 234 -5.40 11.68 6.20
N VAL A 235 -5.34 10.68 7.08
CA VAL A 235 -6.19 9.48 6.98
C VAL A 235 -7.61 9.67 7.54
N GLY A 236 -7.88 10.77 8.24
CA GLY A 236 -9.15 11.02 8.93
C GLY A 236 -10.28 11.46 8.01
N SER A 237 -9.98 11.99 6.83
CA SER A 237 -10.95 12.49 5.84
C SER A 237 -11.67 11.37 5.09
N PHE A 238 -11.05 10.20 4.96
CA PHE A 238 -11.59 9.07 4.19
C PHE A 238 -12.92 8.57 4.75
N GLN A 239 -13.96 8.59 3.91
CA GLN A 239 -15.33 8.21 4.31
C GLN A 239 -15.68 6.74 4.08
N ASN A 240 -14.69 5.92 3.77
CA ASN A 240 -14.83 4.47 3.60
C ASN A 240 -15.77 4.06 2.46
N ASP A 241 -15.94 4.87 1.43
CA ASP A 241 -16.57 4.42 0.21
C ASP A 241 -15.55 4.40 -0.95
N MET A 242 -15.79 3.50 -1.91
CA MET A 242 -14.87 3.30 -3.04
C MET A 242 -15.17 4.24 -4.21
N THR A 243 -16.10 5.16 -4.05
CA THR A 243 -16.64 5.97 -5.15
C THR A 243 -16.55 7.46 -4.88
N THR A 244 -16.52 7.88 -3.61
CA THR A 244 -16.51 9.31 -3.24
C THR A 244 -15.15 9.69 -2.66
N PHE A 245 -14.27 10.20 -3.51
CA PHE A 245 -12.97 10.73 -3.12
C PHE A 245 -12.99 12.27 -3.26
N HIS A 246 -12.59 12.96 -2.21
CA HIS A 246 -12.54 14.42 -2.17
C HIS A 246 -11.14 14.97 -2.41
N CYS A 247 -10.11 14.19 -2.10
CA CYS A 247 -8.71 14.56 -2.24
C CYS A 247 -7.83 13.32 -2.48
N ALA A 248 -6.57 13.55 -2.83
CA ALA A 248 -5.60 12.46 -3.02
C ALA A 248 -5.39 11.62 -1.75
N ASP A 249 -5.50 12.23 -0.56
CA ASP A 249 -5.35 11.52 0.71
C ASP A 249 -6.43 10.43 0.91
N ASP A 250 -7.64 10.64 0.40
CA ASP A 250 -8.70 9.62 0.47
C ASP A 250 -8.31 8.37 -0.34
N VAL A 251 -7.80 8.55 -1.56
CA VAL A 251 -7.32 7.43 -2.40
C VAL A 251 -6.11 6.74 -1.76
N LEU A 252 -5.16 7.50 -1.25
CA LEU A 252 -3.99 6.94 -0.58
C LEU A 252 -4.38 6.17 0.69
N THR A 253 -5.38 6.66 1.44
CA THR A 253 -5.91 5.96 2.61
C THR A 253 -6.60 4.65 2.22
N LEU A 254 -7.38 4.65 1.13
CA LEU A 254 -7.91 3.41 0.59
C LEU A 254 -6.80 2.41 0.22
N LEU A 255 -5.74 2.88 -0.46
CA LEU A 255 -4.60 2.02 -0.81
C LEU A 255 -3.88 1.46 0.42
N ILE A 256 -3.90 2.15 1.58
CA ILE A 256 -3.41 1.59 2.85
C ILE A 256 -4.32 0.46 3.32
N HIS A 257 -5.64 0.64 3.30
CA HIS A 257 -6.58 -0.42 3.71
C HIS A 257 -6.53 -1.64 2.79
N LEU A 258 -6.30 -1.43 1.50
CA LEU A 258 -6.07 -2.50 0.52
C LEU A 258 -4.70 -3.17 0.64
N GLY A 259 -3.77 -2.64 1.47
CA GLY A 259 -2.43 -3.18 1.65
C GLY A 259 -1.40 -2.74 0.61
N TYR A 260 -1.74 -1.85 -0.33
CA TYR A 260 -0.77 -1.33 -1.32
C TYR A 260 0.18 -0.30 -0.73
N LEU A 261 -0.21 0.37 0.33
CA LEU A 261 0.65 1.30 1.05
C LEU A 261 0.77 0.89 2.50
N ALA A 262 1.95 1.09 3.06
CA ALA A 262 2.17 1.07 4.49
C ALA A 262 1.97 2.46 5.07
N TYR A 263 1.60 2.53 6.34
CA TYR A 263 1.38 3.77 7.06
C TYR A 263 2.11 3.76 8.41
N ASP A 264 2.89 4.79 8.64
CA ASP A 264 3.51 5.02 9.93
C ASP A 264 2.69 6.05 10.70
N SER A 265 1.94 5.60 11.67
CA SER A 265 1.07 6.45 12.50
C SER A 265 1.81 7.45 13.40
N LYS A 266 3.12 7.28 13.62
CA LYS A 266 3.93 8.23 14.42
C LYS A 266 4.35 9.43 13.61
N THR A 267 4.68 9.22 12.34
CA THR A 267 5.11 10.27 11.42
C THR A 267 3.98 10.73 10.49
N GLU A 268 2.82 10.08 10.51
CA GLU A 268 1.66 10.32 9.63
C GLU A 268 2.06 10.20 8.14
N LYS A 269 2.94 9.23 7.82
CA LYS A 269 3.46 9.06 6.46
C LYS A 269 3.08 7.72 5.85
N ALA A 270 2.63 7.78 4.59
CA ALA A 270 2.43 6.62 3.74
C ALA A 270 3.66 6.37 2.85
N PHE A 271 3.88 5.12 2.47
CA PHE A 271 4.97 4.70 1.58
C PHE A 271 4.70 3.32 0.99
N ILE A 272 5.38 2.99 -0.10
CA ILE A 272 5.35 1.65 -0.69
C ILE A 272 6.18 0.71 0.20
N PRO A 273 5.59 -0.39 0.74
CA PRO A 273 6.21 -1.16 1.81
C PRO A 273 7.45 -1.96 1.38
N ASN A 274 7.41 -2.59 0.21
CA ASN A 274 8.38 -3.60 -0.19
C ASN A 274 8.53 -3.72 -1.71
N GLU A 275 9.40 -4.62 -2.17
CA GLU A 275 9.69 -4.82 -3.59
C GLU A 275 8.53 -5.50 -4.33
N GLU A 276 7.77 -6.37 -3.67
CA GLU A 276 6.58 -7.01 -4.24
C GLU A 276 5.54 -5.97 -4.65
N VAL A 277 5.12 -5.13 -3.71
CA VAL A 277 4.13 -4.08 -3.96
C VAL A 277 4.68 -3.00 -4.90
N ARG A 278 5.98 -2.68 -4.80
CA ARG A 278 6.64 -1.77 -5.73
C ARG A 278 6.54 -2.27 -7.18
N SER A 279 6.80 -3.55 -7.40
CA SER A 279 6.67 -4.14 -8.75
C SER A 279 5.23 -4.18 -9.24
N ALA A 280 4.25 -4.34 -8.34
CA ALA A 280 2.83 -4.23 -8.69
C ALA A 280 2.47 -2.81 -9.18
N PHE A 281 2.96 -1.75 -8.50
CA PHE A 281 2.78 -0.37 -8.98
C PHE A 281 3.43 -0.16 -10.34
N VAL A 282 4.66 -0.61 -10.55
CA VAL A 282 5.36 -0.49 -11.86
C VAL A 282 4.57 -1.17 -12.97
N LEU A 283 4.03 -2.35 -12.70
CA LEU A 283 3.23 -3.08 -13.67
C LEU A 283 1.89 -2.36 -13.95
N ALA A 284 1.25 -1.80 -12.92
CA ALA A 284 -0.01 -1.07 -13.06
C ALA A 284 0.14 0.19 -13.91
N ILE A 285 1.27 0.91 -13.79
CA ILE A 285 1.53 2.15 -14.57
C ILE A 285 1.95 1.89 -16.01
N ARG A 286 2.39 0.67 -16.36
CA ARG A 286 2.98 0.33 -17.66
C ARG A 286 2.10 0.65 -18.87
N ASN A 287 0.78 0.57 -18.73
CA ASN A 287 -0.16 0.59 -19.85
C ASN A 287 -1.20 1.73 -19.77
N ARG A 288 -1.00 2.79 -18.95
CA ARG A 288 -2.11 3.66 -18.55
C ARG A 288 -1.80 5.17 -18.51
N GLY A 289 -1.13 5.68 -19.56
CA GLY A 289 -0.82 7.12 -19.64
C GLY A 289 0.30 7.57 -18.70
N TRP A 290 1.11 6.62 -18.24
CA TRP A 290 2.31 6.84 -17.42
C TRP A 290 3.58 6.50 -18.20
N ASP A 291 3.53 6.53 -19.53
CA ASP A 291 4.64 6.10 -20.42
C ASP A 291 5.96 6.76 -20.06
N GLU A 292 5.92 8.01 -19.63
CA GLU A 292 7.09 8.79 -19.25
C GLU A 292 7.75 8.24 -17.98
N VAL A 293 6.94 7.95 -16.95
CA VAL A 293 7.42 7.38 -15.70
C VAL A 293 7.98 5.97 -15.94
N TYR A 294 7.27 5.17 -16.74
CA TYR A 294 7.71 3.83 -17.09
C TYR A 294 9.02 3.83 -17.85
N LYS A 295 9.19 4.72 -18.84
CA LYS A 295 10.46 4.89 -19.59
C LYS A 295 11.61 5.33 -18.67
N ALA A 296 11.35 6.20 -17.69
CA ALA A 296 12.35 6.59 -16.70
C ALA A 296 12.85 5.37 -15.90
N ILE A 297 11.94 4.48 -15.49
CA ILE A 297 12.27 3.25 -14.78
C ILE A 297 13.07 2.29 -15.68
N GLU A 298 12.67 2.09 -16.94
CA GLU A 298 13.42 1.25 -17.91
C GLU A 298 14.84 1.75 -18.18
N ASN A 299 15.02 3.06 -18.25
CA ASN A 299 16.32 3.66 -18.50
C ASN A 299 17.21 3.76 -17.25
N SER A 300 16.68 3.51 -16.07
CA SER A 300 17.42 3.69 -14.80
C SER A 300 18.66 2.79 -14.66
N GLU A 301 18.65 1.58 -15.26
CA GLU A 301 19.83 0.71 -15.28
C GLU A 301 20.96 1.29 -16.15
N LYS A 302 20.59 1.88 -17.28
CA LYS A 302 21.56 2.55 -18.18
C LYS A 302 22.16 3.76 -17.50
N LEU A 303 21.34 4.54 -16.77
CA LEU A 303 21.78 5.70 -16.01
C LEU A 303 22.77 5.29 -14.92
N LEU A 304 22.45 4.26 -14.13
CA LEU A 304 23.37 3.75 -13.11
C LEU A 304 24.69 3.30 -13.72
N LYS A 305 24.66 2.55 -14.84
CA LYS A 305 25.87 2.13 -15.57
C LYS A 305 26.70 3.33 -16.05
N ALA A 306 26.06 4.35 -16.60
CA ALA A 306 26.72 5.58 -17.04
C ALA A 306 27.38 6.33 -15.87
N THR A 307 26.71 6.41 -14.73
CA THR A 307 27.24 7.04 -13.50
C THR A 307 28.49 6.30 -12.99
N LEU A 308 28.42 4.97 -12.93
CA LEU A 308 29.54 4.14 -12.49
C LEU A 308 30.73 4.18 -13.47
N ALA A 309 30.46 4.41 -14.75
CA ALA A 309 31.48 4.64 -15.78
C ALA A 309 31.99 6.10 -15.80
N MET A 310 31.49 6.97 -14.92
CA MET A 310 31.82 8.40 -14.85
C MET A 310 31.53 9.15 -16.16
N ASN A 311 30.52 8.74 -16.90
CA ASN A 311 30.14 9.37 -18.18
C ASN A 311 29.17 10.53 -17.91
N GLU A 312 29.71 11.70 -17.52
CA GLU A 312 28.97 12.90 -17.14
C GLU A 312 27.96 13.35 -18.21
N THR A 313 28.37 13.33 -19.49
CA THR A 313 27.51 13.73 -20.60
C THR A 313 26.32 12.79 -20.79
N ALA A 314 26.54 11.48 -20.67
CA ALA A 314 25.46 10.51 -20.78
C ALA A 314 24.48 10.64 -19.60
N VAL A 315 25.00 10.85 -18.40
CA VAL A 315 24.16 11.06 -17.20
C VAL A 315 23.33 12.33 -17.35
N ALA A 316 23.93 13.47 -17.70
CA ALA A 316 23.22 14.74 -17.91
C ALA A 316 22.11 14.61 -18.95
N LYS A 317 22.41 13.96 -20.11
CA LYS A 317 21.45 13.74 -21.18
C LYS A 317 20.28 12.84 -20.73
N MET A 318 20.56 11.74 -20.06
CA MET A 318 19.51 10.83 -19.57
C MET A 318 18.60 11.50 -18.54
N LEU A 319 19.16 12.32 -17.65
CA LEU A 319 18.38 13.11 -16.70
C LEU A 319 17.54 14.16 -17.41
N GLN A 320 18.09 14.79 -18.46
CA GLN A 320 17.37 15.73 -19.30
C GLN A 320 16.17 15.06 -19.98
N ASP A 321 16.35 13.88 -20.55
CA ASP A 321 15.27 13.12 -21.21
C ASP A 321 14.17 12.77 -20.22
N VAL A 322 14.52 12.30 -19.01
CA VAL A 322 13.56 12.02 -17.93
C VAL A 322 12.81 13.29 -17.52
N HIS A 323 13.52 14.42 -17.40
CA HIS A 323 12.91 15.71 -17.04
C HIS A 323 11.95 16.20 -18.13
N MET A 324 12.37 16.24 -19.38
CA MET A 324 11.55 16.71 -20.49
C MET A 324 10.27 15.90 -20.64
N GLN A 325 10.34 14.58 -20.43
CA GLN A 325 9.22 13.66 -20.51
C GLN A 325 8.25 13.80 -19.32
N ASN A 326 8.72 14.17 -18.13
CA ASN A 326 7.90 14.30 -16.93
C ASN A 326 7.44 15.75 -16.63
N SER A 327 7.81 16.72 -17.45
CA SER A 327 7.51 18.13 -17.22
C SER A 327 6.03 18.49 -17.26
N SER A 328 5.19 17.67 -17.90
CA SER A 328 3.73 17.83 -17.92
C SER A 328 3.04 17.25 -16.67
N SER A 329 3.69 16.29 -16.01
CA SER A 329 3.11 15.53 -14.89
C SER A 329 3.62 15.96 -13.53
N LEU A 330 4.77 16.65 -13.48
CA LEU A 330 5.44 17.07 -12.27
C LEU A 330 5.67 18.58 -12.32
N VAL A 331 5.07 19.31 -11.41
CA VAL A 331 5.33 20.76 -11.27
C VAL A 331 6.75 20.92 -10.73
N TYR A 332 7.69 21.15 -11.65
CA TYR A 332 9.09 21.41 -11.34
C TYR A 332 9.26 22.81 -10.77
N ASN A 333 9.20 22.94 -9.48
CA ASN A 333 9.28 24.25 -8.84
C ASN A 333 10.39 24.37 -7.81
N ASN A 334 11.07 23.28 -7.45
CA ASN A 334 12.10 23.33 -6.40
C ASN A 334 13.03 22.10 -6.39
N GLU A 335 14.05 22.17 -5.56
CA GLU A 335 15.06 21.13 -5.32
C GLU A 335 14.47 19.77 -4.86
N VAL A 336 13.33 19.79 -4.15
CA VAL A 336 12.65 18.58 -3.65
C VAL A 336 12.04 17.77 -4.81
N SER A 337 11.42 18.46 -5.77
CA SER A 337 10.87 17.82 -6.98
C SER A 337 11.97 17.22 -7.86
N LEU A 338 13.12 17.91 -7.96
CA LEU A 338 14.31 17.41 -8.66
C LEU A 338 14.82 16.13 -7.99
N ALA A 339 14.93 16.11 -6.66
CA ALA A 339 15.39 14.93 -5.92
C ALA A 339 14.51 13.70 -6.16
N SER A 340 13.19 13.86 -6.24
CA SER A 340 12.26 12.75 -6.48
C SER A 340 12.44 12.15 -7.87
N ILE A 341 12.65 13.00 -8.88
CA ILE A 341 12.89 12.53 -10.26
C ILE A 341 14.25 11.86 -10.40
N ILE A 342 15.29 12.42 -9.79
CA ILE A 342 16.60 11.78 -9.77
C ILE A 342 16.52 10.41 -9.11
N GLN A 343 15.78 10.28 -8.02
CA GLN A 343 15.58 9.00 -7.37
C GLN A 343 14.81 8.00 -8.25
N LEU A 344 13.79 8.45 -8.96
CA LEU A 344 13.09 7.62 -9.94
C LEU A 344 14.01 7.21 -11.10
N ALA A 345 14.82 8.14 -11.59
CA ALA A 345 15.82 7.86 -12.63
C ALA A 345 16.85 6.81 -12.19
N TYR A 346 17.14 6.71 -10.90
CA TYR A 346 18.00 5.67 -10.32
C TYR A 346 17.19 4.50 -9.70
N TYR A 347 15.98 4.26 -10.14
CA TYR A 347 15.08 3.24 -9.58
C TYR A 347 15.76 1.85 -9.43
N THR A 348 16.44 1.39 -10.47
CA THR A 348 17.10 0.08 -10.45
C THR A 348 18.29 0.00 -9.51
N ALA A 349 18.85 1.14 -9.10
CA ALA A 349 19.94 1.17 -8.13
C ALA A 349 19.53 0.54 -6.77
N ALA A 350 18.25 0.58 -6.40
CA ALA A 350 17.74 -0.06 -5.19
C ALA A 350 17.98 -1.59 -5.14
N LYS A 351 18.20 -2.25 -6.28
CA LYS A 351 18.60 -3.65 -6.34
C LYS A 351 19.96 -3.91 -5.70
N GLU A 352 20.89 -2.98 -5.88
CA GLU A 352 22.31 -3.13 -5.50
C GLU A 352 22.76 -2.20 -4.37
N TYR A 353 21.98 -1.15 -4.11
CA TYR A 353 22.26 -0.12 -3.14
C TYR A 353 21.15 0.06 -2.13
N THR A 354 21.50 0.49 -0.93
CA THR A 354 20.58 1.16 -0.02
C THR A 354 20.64 2.66 -0.32
N ILE A 355 19.53 3.25 -0.74
CA ILE A 355 19.45 4.67 -1.09
C ILE A 355 18.89 5.43 0.11
N ILE A 356 19.66 6.41 0.62
CA ILE A 356 19.27 7.25 1.76
C ILE A 356 19.19 8.69 1.26
N ARG A 357 18.06 9.34 1.53
CA ARG A 357 17.88 10.78 1.28
C ARG A 357 18.20 11.56 2.54
N GLU A 358 18.70 12.79 2.36
CA GLU A 358 18.99 13.70 3.45
C GLU A 358 19.81 13.04 4.57
N LEU A 359 20.85 12.29 4.18
CA LEU A 359 21.72 11.62 5.14
C LEU A 359 22.49 12.70 5.95
N PRO A 360 22.33 12.75 7.28
CA PRO A 360 23.19 13.60 8.12
C PRO A 360 24.65 13.19 7.94
N ALA A 361 25.47 14.08 7.43
CA ALA A 361 26.85 13.79 7.11
C ALA A 361 27.73 15.05 7.27
N GLY A 362 28.81 14.94 7.99
CA GLY A 362 29.72 16.06 8.23
C GLY A 362 29.02 17.27 8.85
N GLU A 363 29.11 18.41 8.16
CA GLU A 363 28.52 19.69 8.60
C GLU A 363 27.16 20.01 7.93
N GLY A 364 26.43 18.98 7.48
CA GLY A 364 25.14 19.18 6.82
C GLY A 364 24.44 17.85 6.46
N PHE A 365 23.65 17.88 5.39
CA PHE A 365 22.92 16.73 4.88
C PHE A 365 23.27 16.54 3.40
N ALA A 366 23.64 15.31 3.02
CA ALA A 366 23.78 14.94 1.62
C ALA A 366 22.39 14.65 1.04
N ASP A 367 22.07 15.21 -0.13
CA ASP A 367 20.75 15.05 -0.74
C ASP A 367 20.40 13.59 -0.98
N MET A 368 21.33 12.80 -1.53
CA MET A 368 21.19 11.34 -1.67
C MET A 368 22.53 10.62 -1.51
N VAL A 369 22.49 9.50 -0.82
CA VAL A 369 23.63 8.60 -0.66
C VAL A 369 23.22 7.20 -1.07
N PHE A 370 24.03 6.56 -1.92
CA PHE A 370 23.86 5.18 -2.35
C PHE A 370 24.92 4.31 -1.68
N ILE A 371 24.51 3.53 -0.70
CA ILE A 371 25.37 2.62 0.05
C ILE A 371 25.31 1.24 -0.61
N PRO A 372 26.41 0.68 -1.15
CA PRO A 372 26.41 -0.65 -1.75
C PRO A 372 25.98 -1.70 -0.73
N LYS A 373 25.18 -2.67 -1.17
CA LYS A 373 24.84 -3.83 -0.32
C LYS A 373 26.09 -4.68 -0.07
N ARG A 374 26.15 -5.36 1.07
CA ARG A 374 27.34 -6.10 1.55
C ARG A 374 27.98 -7.05 0.52
N THR A 375 27.22 -7.53 -0.45
CA THR A 375 27.69 -8.43 -1.51
C THR A 375 28.23 -7.69 -2.74
N SER A 376 28.07 -6.36 -2.81
CA SER A 376 28.46 -5.56 -3.96
C SER A 376 29.85 -4.93 -3.77
N LYS A 377 30.70 -5.03 -4.80
CA LYS A 377 32.01 -4.34 -4.86
C LYS A 377 31.94 -2.97 -5.52
N LYS A 378 30.74 -2.48 -5.82
CA LYS A 378 30.53 -1.17 -6.45
C LYS A 378 30.86 -0.03 -5.51
N PRO A 379 31.25 1.15 -6.05
CA PRO A 379 31.52 2.33 -5.21
C PRO A 379 30.26 2.83 -4.50
N ALA A 380 30.41 3.40 -3.34
CA ALA A 380 29.36 4.23 -2.75
C ALA A 380 29.22 5.53 -3.56
N LEU A 381 27.99 6.06 -3.68
CA LEU A 381 27.76 7.32 -4.39
C LEU A 381 27.24 8.37 -3.41
N VAL A 382 27.81 9.57 -3.46
CA VAL A 382 27.29 10.76 -2.75
C VAL A 382 26.79 11.71 -3.83
N VAL A 383 25.51 11.96 -3.86
CA VAL A 383 24.85 12.78 -4.88
C VAL A 383 24.36 14.08 -4.22
N GLU A 384 24.77 15.18 -4.79
CA GLU A 384 24.33 16.52 -4.40
C GLU A 384 23.63 17.19 -5.58
N LEU A 385 22.49 17.80 -5.30
CA LEU A 385 21.66 18.45 -6.29
C LEU A 385 21.77 19.96 -6.18
N LYS A 386 21.76 20.64 -7.29
CA LYS A 386 21.72 22.09 -7.38
C LYS A 386 20.66 22.56 -8.35
N TRP A 387 20.11 23.69 -8.03
CA TRP A 387 19.10 24.37 -8.83
C TRP A 387 19.59 25.78 -9.16
N ASP A 388 19.69 26.09 -10.47
CA ASP A 388 20.20 27.38 -10.95
C ASP A 388 21.63 27.74 -10.43
N LYS A 389 22.50 26.71 -10.23
CA LYS A 389 23.88 26.87 -9.78
C LYS A 389 24.85 26.17 -10.73
N SER A 390 25.70 25.24 -10.25
CA SER A 390 26.57 24.42 -11.11
C SER A 390 26.79 23.03 -10.52
N ALA A 391 27.13 22.07 -11.38
CA ALA A 391 27.47 20.71 -10.98
C ALA A 391 28.80 20.67 -10.20
N GLU A 392 29.78 21.52 -10.58
CA GLU A 392 31.04 21.69 -9.87
C GLU A 392 30.80 22.24 -8.44
N GLY A 393 29.86 23.18 -8.31
CA GLY A 393 29.47 23.73 -7.00
C GLY A 393 28.84 22.66 -6.08
N ALA A 394 28.14 21.68 -6.66
CA ALA A 394 27.66 20.53 -5.93
C ALA A 394 28.81 19.66 -5.41
N ILE A 395 29.79 19.34 -6.24
CA ILE A 395 30.99 18.59 -5.83
C ILE A 395 31.76 19.32 -4.73
N SER A 396 31.96 20.66 -4.89
CA SER A 396 32.63 21.47 -3.88
C SER A 396 31.88 21.37 -2.55
N GLN A 397 30.56 21.47 -2.55
CA GLN A 397 29.76 21.35 -1.32
C GLN A 397 29.95 20.01 -0.62
N ILE A 398 29.94 18.88 -1.37
CA ILE A 398 30.18 17.56 -0.80
C ILE A 398 31.52 17.52 -0.05
N LYS A 399 32.57 18.11 -0.67
CA LYS A 399 33.92 18.16 -0.08
C LYS A 399 33.99 19.08 1.12
N ASP A 400 33.49 20.32 1.00
CA ASP A 400 33.54 21.36 2.04
C ASP A 400 32.77 20.95 3.30
N LYS A 401 31.60 20.31 3.11
CA LYS A 401 30.74 19.82 4.19
C LYS A 401 31.12 18.43 4.71
N LYS A 402 32.16 17.81 4.16
CA LYS A 402 32.71 16.52 4.58
C LYS A 402 31.67 15.41 4.62
N TYR A 403 30.74 15.38 3.62
CA TYR A 403 29.67 14.38 3.57
C TYR A 403 30.19 12.94 3.51
N VAL A 404 31.41 12.75 3.06
CA VAL A 404 32.07 11.45 2.94
C VAL A 404 32.40 10.82 4.31
N THR A 405 32.46 11.60 5.38
CA THR A 405 32.75 11.07 6.74
C THR A 405 31.72 10.05 7.23
N ALA A 406 30.47 10.14 6.75
CA ALA A 406 29.43 9.14 7.04
C ALA A 406 29.66 7.80 6.32
N LEU A 407 30.64 7.72 5.40
CA LEU A 407 30.94 6.56 4.55
C LEU A 407 32.35 6.02 4.79
N GLU A 408 32.88 6.14 6.00
CA GLU A 408 34.26 5.73 6.33
C GLU A 408 34.56 4.28 5.98
N GLU A 409 33.57 3.39 6.06
CA GLU A 409 33.72 1.97 5.69
C GLU A 409 33.99 1.76 4.18
N TYR A 410 33.69 2.76 3.34
CA TYR A 410 33.85 2.73 1.87
C TYR A 410 35.04 3.53 1.37
N LYS A 411 35.98 3.90 2.25
CA LYS A 411 37.19 4.68 1.91
C LYS A 411 37.92 4.12 0.71
N GLY A 412 38.25 4.99 -0.25
CA GLY A 412 38.89 4.62 -1.51
C GLY A 412 37.97 4.07 -2.60
N ASN A 413 36.67 3.89 -2.32
CA ASN A 413 35.71 3.43 -3.30
C ASN A 413 34.41 4.27 -3.24
N ILE A 414 34.52 5.59 -3.39
CA ILE A 414 33.42 6.54 -3.36
C ILE A 414 33.45 7.39 -4.64
N LEU A 415 32.29 7.59 -5.25
CA LEU A 415 32.09 8.57 -6.32
C LEU A 415 31.25 9.73 -5.77
N LEU A 416 31.70 10.95 -6.04
CA LEU A 416 30.96 12.19 -5.82
C LEU A 416 30.22 12.53 -7.11
N VAL A 417 28.94 12.78 -7.03
CA VAL A 417 28.07 13.08 -8.19
C VAL A 417 27.37 14.40 -7.94
N GLY A 418 27.74 15.42 -8.66
CA GLY A 418 27.09 16.73 -8.67
C GLY A 418 26.12 16.84 -9.83
N ILE A 419 24.86 17.16 -9.58
CA ILE A 419 23.83 17.36 -10.60
C ILE A 419 23.27 18.77 -10.44
N ASN A 420 23.24 19.54 -11.52
CA ASN A 420 22.61 20.85 -11.58
C ASN A 420 21.51 20.88 -12.64
N TYR A 421 20.41 21.56 -12.34
CA TYR A 421 19.40 21.93 -13.31
C TYR A 421 19.37 23.45 -13.46
N ASP A 422 19.53 23.93 -14.69
CA ASP A 422 19.42 25.35 -15.04
C ASP A 422 18.01 25.61 -15.60
N ARG A 423 17.24 26.43 -14.89
CA ARG A 423 15.86 26.77 -15.26
C ARG A 423 15.77 27.63 -16.54
N LYS A 424 16.82 28.40 -16.85
CA LYS A 424 16.83 29.31 -18.02
C LYS A 424 17.08 28.53 -19.31
N THR A 425 18.09 27.64 -19.30
CA THR A 425 18.41 26.80 -20.44
C THR A 425 17.56 25.53 -20.49
N LYS A 426 16.95 25.15 -19.35
CA LYS A 426 16.25 23.88 -19.13
C LYS A 426 17.13 22.66 -19.31
N GLU A 427 18.41 22.78 -18.98
CA GLU A 427 19.42 21.75 -19.16
C GLU A 427 19.91 21.21 -17.83
N HIS A 428 20.26 19.91 -17.82
CA HIS A 428 20.98 19.29 -16.73
C HIS A 428 22.47 19.28 -17.01
N GLN A 429 23.23 19.47 -15.93
CA GLN A 429 24.68 19.32 -15.92
C GLN A 429 25.05 18.26 -14.89
N CYS A 430 26.05 17.46 -15.19
CA CYS A 430 26.55 16.44 -14.27
C CYS A 430 28.06 16.52 -14.18
N LYS A 431 28.59 16.39 -12.95
CA LYS A 431 30.00 16.25 -12.65
C LYS A 431 30.22 15.03 -11.77
N ILE A 432 31.20 14.18 -12.11
CA ILE A 432 31.48 12.97 -11.34
C ILE A 432 32.97 12.89 -11.05
N GLU A 433 33.32 12.74 -9.80
CA GLU A 433 34.70 12.63 -9.35
C GLU A 433 34.89 11.42 -8.43
N LYS A 434 36.06 10.76 -8.53
CA LYS A 434 36.48 9.83 -7.49
C LYS A 434 36.90 10.62 -6.26
N TYR A 435 36.46 10.15 -5.09
CA TYR A 435 36.97 10.73 -3.86
C TYR A 435 38.31 10.10 -3.53
N GLU A 436 39.37 10.87 -3.73
CA GLU A 436 40.72 10.59 -3.26
C GLU A 436 40.93 11.29 -1.94
N MET A 437 41.39 10.55 -0.92
CA MET A 437 41.76 11.13 0.38
C MET A 437 43.15 11.69 0.35
#